data_8f30ee503e6464b9a4f9dce9b458b357
#
_entry.id   8f30ee503e6464b9a4f9dce9b458b357
#
_cell.length_a   1.000
_cell.length_b   1.000
_cell.length_c   1.000
_cell.angle_alpha   90.00
_cell.angle_beta   90.00
_cell.angle_gamma   90.00
#
_symmetry.space_group_name_H-M   'P 1'
#
loop_
_entity.id
_entity.type
_entity.pdbx_description
1 polymer ?
#
loop_
_entity_poly.entity_id
_entity_poly.type
_entity_poly.pdbx_seq_one_letter_code
_entity_poly.pdbx_strand_id
1 'polypeptide(L)'
;MEKIQIKSIIIVFMYLLFLTNCSTTIKTSRYESPDVDDNNVDESNSRLSEISDIPIPSKSIIDLEKTFIIGKGDDWMGRLSLINKKNIEEIYSFFLNEMAKFSYKEKSSIRSDVSTLIFENNKKAIFIKISKLNFRKTYIEITATIVN
;
A
#
# COMPACT_ATOMS: atom_id res chain seq x y z
N MET A 1 63.35 5.72 -26.52
CA MET A 1 62.09 5.05 -26.90
C MET A 1 61.39 4.33 -25.74
N GLU A 2 62.09 3.92 -24.71
CA GLU A 2 61.53 3.19 -23.55
C GLU A 2 60.54 4.01 -22.66
N LYS A 3 60.85 5.30 -22.45
CA LYS A 3 59.99 6.16 -21.58
C LYS A 3 58.60 6.45 -22.14
N ILE A 4 58.41 6.31 -23.45
CA ILE A 4 57.09 6.52 -24.10
C ILE A 4 56.22 5.30 -23.92
N GLN A 5 56.77 4.12 -23.93
CA GLN A 5 56.05 2.85 -23.70
C GLN A 5 55.47 2.75 -22.30
N ILE A 6 56.25 3.17 -21.29
CA ILE A 6 55.83 3.12 -19.88
C ILE A 6 54.66 4.07 -19.62
N LYS A 7 54.67 5.27 -20.19
CA LYS A 7 53.55 6.22 -20.05
C LYS A 7 52.24 5.70 -20.68
N SER A 8 52.35 5.04 -21.83
CA SER A 8 51.20 4.46 -22.53
C SER A 8 50.58 3.32 -21.74
N ILE A 9 51.40 2.47 -21.11
CA ILE A 9 50.94 1.35 -20.26
C ILE A 9 50.25 1.88 -19.00
N ILE A 10 50.75 2.93 -18.37
CA ILE A 10 50.14 3.53 -17.17
C ILE A 10 48.76 4.13 -17.49
N ILE A 11 48.62 4.78 -18.66
CA ILE A 11 47.35 5.37 -19.09
C ILE A 11 46.31 4.27 -19.36
N VAL A 12 46.68 3.16 -19.98
CA VAL A 12 45.80 2.03 -20.25
C VAL A 12 45.38 1.36 -18.93
N PHE A 13 46.29 1.21 -17.97
CA PHE A 13 45.99 0.62 -16.67
C PHE A 13 45.06 1.51 -15.84
N MET A 14 45.22 2.85 -15.92
CA MET A 14 44.34 3.81 -15.28
C MET A 14 42.92 3.78 -15.89
N TYR A 15 42.79 3.55 -17.20
CA TYR A 15 41.52 3.42 -17.89
C TYR A 15 40.78 2.11 -17.51
N LEU A 16 41.53 1.01 -17.26
CA LEU A 16 40.94 -0.26 -16.81
C LEU A 16 40.38 -0.18 -15.39
N LEU A 17 40.90 0.66 -14.51
CA LEU A 17 40.43 0.84 -13.14
C LEU A 17 39.10 1.61 -13.05
N PHE A 18 38.74 2.37 -14.09
CA PHE A 18 37.44 3.06 -14.12
C PHE A 18 36.27 2.19 -14.61
N LEU A 19 36.52 0.94 -15.02
CA LEU A 19 35.49 0.02 -15.47
C LEU A 19 34.95 -0.88 -14.35
N THR A 20 35.41 -0.71 -13.10
CA THR A 20 34.74 -1.32 -11.97
C THR A 20 33.45 -0.56 -11.68
N ASN A 21 32.48 -0.72 -12.56
CA ASN A 21 31.10 -0.37 -12.27
C ASN A 21 30.69 -1.12 -11.01
N CYS A 22 30.51 -0.36 -9.94
CA CYS A 22 29.79 -0.78 -8.76
C CYS A 22 28.37 -1.18 -9.20
N SER A 23 28.17 -2.45 -9.55
CA SER A 23 26.83 -2.99 -9.69
C SER A 23 26.23 -3.02 -8.28
N THR A 24 25.59 -1.92 -7.90
CA THR A 24 24.61 -1.96 -6.82
C THR A 24 23.55 -2.96 -7.25
N THR A 25 23.69 -4.18 -6.76
CA THR A 25 22.61 -5.17 -6.81
C THR A 25 21.47 -4.56 -6.01
N ILE A 26 20.55 -3.89 -6.70
CA ILE A 26 19.23 -3.62 -6.14
C ILE A 26 18.67 -5.02 -5.90
N LYS A 27 18.69 -5.46 -4.65
CA LYS A 27 17.83 -6.56 -4.22
C LYS A 27 16.42 -6.10 -4.51
N THR A 28 15.92 -6.48 -5.70
CA THR A 28 14.50 -6.48 -5.96
C THR A 28 13.94 -7.40 -4.90
N SER A 29 13.44 -6.80 -3.83
CA SER A 29 12.63 -7.50 -2.86
C SER A 29 11.46 -8.08 -3.65
N ARG A 30 11.62 -9.34 -4.09
CA ARG A 30 10.51 -10.11 -4.65
C ARG A 30 9.50 -10.12 -3.52
N TYR A 31 8.42 -9.40 -3.70
CA TYR A 31 7.29 -9.41 -2.80
C TYR A 31 6.73 -10.83 -2.84
N GLU A 32 7.23 -11.69 -1.99
CA GLU A 32 6.57 -12.94 -1.67
C GLU A 32 5.26 -12.54 -1.01
N SER A 33 4.15 -12.90 -1.64
CA SER A 33 2.83 -12.84 -0.99
C SER A 33 2.98 -13.53 0.35
N PRO A 34 2.65 -12.89 1.48
CA PRO A 34 2.63 -13.60 2.74
C PRO A 34 1.67 -14.78 2.57
N ASP A 35 2.20 -15.99 2.71
CA ASP A 35 1.38 -17.16 2.97
C ASP A 35 0.61 -16.84 4.24
N VAL A 36 -0.73 -16.86 4.11
CA VAL A 36 -1.63 -16.55 5.22
C VAL A 36 -1.52 -17.71 6.20
N ASP A 37 -0.65 -17.56 7.19
CA ASP A 37 -0.61 -18.44 8.35
C ASP A 37 -1.95 -18.30 9.10
N ASP A 38 -2.58 -19.42 9.45
CA ASP A 38 -3.87 -19.46 10.18
C ASP A 38 -3.85 -18.59 11.46
N ASN A 39 -2.71 -18.41 12.09
CA ASN A 39 -2.54 -17.55 13.27
C ASN A 39 -2.72 -16.05 12.98
N ASN A 40 -2.46 -15.59 11.74
CA ASN A 40 -2.65 -14.20 11.32
C ASN A 40 -4.12 -13.84 11.07
N VAL A 41 -4.97 -14.82 10.82
CA VAL A 41 -6.40 -14.59 10.54
C VAL A 41 -7.14 -14.16 11.80
N ASP A 42 -6.82 -14.75 12.95
CA ASP A 42 -7.47 -14.42 14.22
C ASP A 42 -7.08 -13.03 14.73
N GLU A 43 -5.83 -12.65 14.62
CA GLU A 43 -5.35 -11.29 14.96
C GLU A 43 -5.94 -10.24 14.00
N SER A 44 -6.01 -10.55 12.72
CA SER A 44 -6.63 -9.71 11.69
C SER A 44 -8.10 -9.45 11.98
N ASN A 45 -8.87 -10.49 12.32
CA ASN A 45 -10.29 -10.36 12.64
C ASN A 45 -10.51 -9.57 13.92
N SER A 46 -9.68 -9.77 14.95
CA SER A 46 -9.74 -9.02 16.20
C SER A 46 -9.53 -7.52 15.94
N ARG A 47 -8.54 -7.13 15.18
CA ARG A 47 -8.27 -5.71 14.85
C ARG A 47 -9.35 -5.07 13.98
N LEU A 48 -9.95 -5.81 13.04
CA LEU A 48 -11.07 -5.30 12.25
C LEU A 48 -12.30 -5.01 13.10
N SER A 49 -12.54 -5.79 14.16
CA SER A 49 -13.66 -5.58 15.06
C SER A 49 -13.54 -4.31 15.92
N GLU A 50 -12.33 -3.75 16.04
CA GLU A 50 -12.09 -2.49 16.73
C GLU A 50 -12.46 -1.26 15.89
N ILE A 51 -12.69 -1.42 14.58
CA ILE A 51 -13.09 -0.37 13.65
C ILE A 51 -14.57 -0.53 13.35
N SER A 52 -15.41 0.38 13.84
CA SER A 52 -16.86 0.27 13.75
C SER A 52 -17.54 1.35 12.91
N ASP A 53 -16.81 2.38 12.53
CA ASP A 53 -17.36 3.58 11.88
C ASP A 53 -17.23 3.62 10.36
N ILE A 54 -16.65 2.58 9.76
CA ILE A 54 -16.54 2.42 8.30
C ILE A 54 -16.91 0.99 7.89
N PRO A 55 -17.48 0.79 6.69
CA PRO A 55 -17.75 -0.54 6.17
C PRO A 55 -16.47 -1.23 5.73
N ILE A 56 -16.30 -2.49 6.11
CA ILE A 56 -15.20 -3.33 5.67
C ILE A 56 -15.71 -4.36 4.66
N PRO A 57 -15.15 -4.47 3.45
CA PRO A 57 -15.57 -5.48 2.49
C PRO A 57 -15.38 -6.89 3.06
N SER A 58 -16.40 -7.74 2.93
CA SER A 58 -16.34 -9.12 3.44
C SER A 58 -15.12 -9.88 2.89
N LYS A 59 -14.53 -10.75 3.70
CA LYS A 59 -13.32 -11.54 3.38
C LYS A 59 -12.08 -10.69 3.10
N SER A 60 -12.03 -9.47 3.59
CA SER A 60 -10.80 -8.68 3.63
C SER A 60 -9.86 -9.22 4.71
N ILE A 61 -8.58 -9.22 4.43
CA ILE A 61 -7.50 -9.58 5.34
C ILE A 61 -6.65 -8.34 5.58
N ILE A 62 -6.34 -8.02 6.85
CA ILE A 62 -5.45 -6.89 7.16
C ILE A 62 -4.01 -7.24 6.74
N ASP A 63 -3.35 -6.30 6.06
CA ASP A 63 -1.91 -6.27 5.90
C ASP A 63 -1.33 -5.56 7.14
N LEU A 64 -0.94 -6.34 8.14
CA LEU A 64 -0.47 -5.81 9.44
C LEU A 64 0.82 -5.00 9.31
N GLU A 65 1.68 -5.32 8.36
CA GLU A 65 2.94 -4.61 8.13
C GLU A 65 2.71 -3.19 7.61
N LYS A 66 1.61 -2.97 6.90
CA LYS A 66 1.26 -1.68 6.30
C LYS A 66 0.17 -0.93 7.05
N THR A 67 -0.40 -1.55 8.08
CA THR A 67 -1.46 -0.96 8.90
C THR A 67 -0.86 -0.22 10.08
N PHE A 68 -1.32 1.01 10.29
CA PHE A 68 -0.97 1.83 11.43
C PHE A 68 -2.22 2.55 11.93
N ILE A 69 -2.73 2.16 13.09
CA ILE A 69 -3.98 2.68 13.68
C ILE A 69 -3.70 3.20 15.08
N ILE A 70 -4.18 4.40 15.36
CA ILE A 70 -4.21 5.01 16.68
C ILE A 70 -5.66 5.21 17.07
N GLY A 71 -6.01 4.87 18.32
CA GLY A 71 -7.39 4.90 18.79
C GLY A 71 -8.17 3.64 18.41
N LYS A 72 -9.46 3.63 18.70
CA LYS A 72 -10.38 2.51 18.45
C LYS A 72 -11.81 2.99 18.29
N GLY A 73 -12.69 2.09 17.86
CA GLY A 73 -14.10 2.39 17.66
C GLY A 73 -14.31 3.42 16.54
N ASP A 74 -14.95 4.51 16.83
CA ASP A 74 -15.20 5.64 15.93
C ASP A 74 -14.17 6.78 16.08
N ASP A 75 -13.20 6.65 17.01
CA ASP A 75 -12.16 7.65 17.26
C ASP A 75 -10.78 7.24 16.70
N TRP A 76 -10.70 6.16 15.94
CA TRP A 76 -9.45 5.76 15.32
C TRP A 76 -9.01 6.72 14.22
N MET A 77 -7.71 6.85 14.06
CA MET A 77 -7.05 7.55 12.95
C MET A 77 -5.84 6.75 12.47
N GLY A 78 -5.38 7.02 11.26
CA GLY A 78 -4.21 6.36 10.68
C GLY A 78 -4.51 5.69 9.36
N ARG A 79 -3.84 4.58 9.10
CA ARG A 79 -3.95 3.82 7.85
C ARG A 79 -4.28 2.37 8.13
N LEU A 80 -5.37 1.91 7.55
CA LEU A 80 -5.76 0.51 7.48
C LEU A 80 -5.50 -0.01 6.07
N SER A 81 -4.72 -1.07 5.97
CA SER A 81 -4.36 -1.70 4.72
C SER A 81 -5.00 -3.09 4.63
N LEU A 82 -5.73 -3.35 3.55
CA LEU A 82 -6.50 -4.58 3.37
C LEU A 82 -6.17 -5.23 2.04
N ILE A 83 -6.27 -6.56 2.03
CA ILE A 83 -6.20 -7.38 0.82
C ILE A 83 -7.54 -8.10 0.66
N ASN A 84 -8.12 -8.02 -0.54
CA ASN A 84 -9.38 -8.69 -0.86
C ASN A 84 -9.29 -9.45 -2.20
N LYS A 85 -10.12 -10.49 -2.36
CA LYS A 85 -10.18 -11.29 -3.59
C LYS A 85 -11.13 -10.71 -4.66
N LYS A 86 -11.96 -9.73 -4.29
CA LYS A 86 -12.82 -9.01 -5.24
C LYS A 86 -11.97 -8.10 -6.14
N ASN A 87 -12.45 -7.81 -7.33
CA ASN A 87 -11.79 -6.88 -8.24
C ASN A 87 -11.97 -5.41 -7.80
N ILE A 88 -11.23 -4.50 -8.44
CA ILE A 88 -11.26 -3.06 -8.11
C ILE A 88 -12.68 -2.49 -8.24
N GLU A 89 -13.41 -2.88 -9.28
CA GLU A 89 -14.76 -2.36 -9.56
C GLU A 89 -15.78 -2.76 -8.48
N GLU A 90 -15.71 -4.00 -8.00
CA GLU A 90 -16.57 -4.49 -6.92
C GLU A 90 -16.28 -3.78 -5.61
N ILE A 91 -15.00 -3.56 -5.29
CA ILE A 91 -14.58 -2.85 -4.07
C ILE A 91 -14.93 -1.37 -4.16
N TYR A 92 -14.72 -0.74 -5.31
CA TYR A 92 -15.09 0.65 -5.55
C TYR A 92 -16.60 0.86 -5.35
N SER A 93 -17.43 0.04 -6.00
CA SER A 93 -18.88 0.10 -5.88
C SER A 93 -19.37 -0.20 -4.46
N PHE A 94 -18.69 -1.11 -3.75
CA PHE A 94 -18.99 -1.40 -2.35
C PHE A 94 -18.87 -0.12 -1.50
N PHE A 95 -17.76 0.60 -1.57
CA PHE A 95 -17.59 1.80 -0.76
C PHE A 95 -18.56 2.91 -1.14
N LEU A 96 -18.83 3.13 -2.42
CA LEU A 96 -19.82 4.12 -2.85
C LEU A 96 -21.20 3.85 -2.24
N ASN A 97 -21.61 2.59 -2.17
CA ASN A 97 -22.94 2.24 -1.70
C ASN A 97 -23.04 2.16 -0.16
N GLU A 98 -21.95 1.76 0.52
CA GLU A 98 -22.01 1.46 1.94
C GLU A 98 -21.62 2.64 2.84
N MET A 99 -20.72 3.54 2.40
CA MET A 99 -20.21 4.63 3.23
C MET A 99 -21.31 5.58 3.71
N ALA A 100 -22.36 5.80 2.91
CA ALA A 100 -23.50 6.62 3.30
C ALA A 100 -24.25 6.07 4.52
N LYS A 101 -24.29 4.76 4.72
CA LYS A 101 -24.91 4.09 5.89
C LYS A 101 -24.16 4.39 7.20
N PHE A 102 -22.89 4.76 7.07
CA PHE A 102 -22.01 5.17 8.17
C PHE A 102 -21.91 6.70 8.32
N SER A 103 -22.89 7.43 7.74
CA SER A 103 -22.98 8.90 7.81
C SER A 103 -21.85 9.66 7.10
N TYR A 104 -21.13 9.03 6.19
CA TYR A 104 -20.15 9.70 5.35
C TYR A 104 -20.77 10.18 4.04
N LYS A 105 -20.35 11.39 3.60
CA LYS A 105 -20.71 11.96 2.30
C LYS A 105 -19.53 11.88 1.35
N GLU A 106 -19.77 11.45 0.14
CA GLU A 106 -18.77 11.49 -0.92
C GLU A 106 -18.36 12.94 -1.22
N LYS A 107 -17.07 13.22 -1.25
CA LYS A 107 -16.48 14.51 -1.64
C LYS A 107 -15.86 14.45 -3.02
N SER A 108 -15.24 13.33 -3.35
CA SER A 108 -14.58 13.12 -4.64
C SER A 108 -14.42 11.64 -4.91
N SER A 109 -14.46 11.28 -6.18
CA SER A 109 -14.16 9.92 -6.61
C SER A 109 -13.45 9.95 -7.97
N ILE A 110 -12.43 9.11 -8.12
CA ILE A 110 -11.67 8.90 -9.36
C ILE A 110 -11.65 7.40 -9.61
N ARG A 111 -12.10 6.99 -10.79
CA ARG A 111 -12.07 5.61 -11.23
C ARG A 111 -10.98 5.42 -12.27
N SER A 112 -9.98 4.60 -11.96
CA SER A 112 -8.86 4.29 -12.84
C SER A 112 -8.19 2.99 -12.38
N ASP A 113 -7.04 2.63 -12.93
CA ASP A 113 -6.22 1.51 -12.46
C ASP A 113 -5.86 1.61 -10.97
N VAL A 114 -5.72 2.84 -10.48
CA VAL A 114 -5.67 3.16 -9.05
C VAL A 114 -6.85 4.07 -8.77
N SER A 115 -7.95 3.48 -8.32
CA SER A 115 -9.15 4.22 -7.99
C SER A 115 -9.03 4.89 -6.63
N THR A 116 -9.58 6.09 -6.49
CA THR A 116 -9.54 6.86 -5.24
C THR A 116 -10.93 7.37 -4.90
N LEU A 117 -11.30 7.25 -3.64
CA LEU A 117 -12.56 7.76 -3.08
C LEU A 117 -12.25 8.61 -1.86
N ILE A 118 -12.93 9.74 -1.72
CA ILE A 118 -12.81 10.63 -0.56
C ILE A 118 -14.19 10.82 0.02
N PHE A 119 -14.32 10.49 1.28
CA PHE A 119 -15.54 10.66 2.07
C PHE A 119 -15.26 11.52 3.30
N GLU A 120 -16.30 12.18 3.78
CA GLU A 120 -16.20 13.04 4.95
C GLU A 120 -17.51 13.02 5.74
N ASN A 121 -17.38 13.07 7.05
CA ASN A 121 -18.45 13.42 7.98
C ASN A 121 -18.01 14.57 8.90
N ASN A 122 -18.81 14.89 9.92
CA ASN A 122 -18.50 16.02 10.82
C ASN A 122 -17.25 15.83 11.71
N LYS A 123 -16.70 14.59 11.75
CA LYS A 123 -15.57 14.24 12.61
C LYS A 123 -14.32 13.85 11.81
N LYS A 124 -14.51 13.20 10.65
CA LYS A 124 -13.43 12.53 9.92
C LYS A 124 -13.51 12.72 8.42
N ALA A 125 -12.35 12.75 7.80
CA ALA A 125 -12.18 12.50 6.37
C ALA A 125 -11.55 11.12 6.18
N ILE A 126 -12.10 10.35 5.24
CA ILE A 126 -11.67 9.01 4.86
C ILE A 126 -11.20 9.04 3.42
N PHE A 127 -9.97 8.65 3.20
CA PHE A 127 -9.35 8.50 1.88
C PHE A 127 -9.21 7.01 1.59
N ILE A 128 -9.82 6.53 0.52
CA ILE A 128 -9.76 5.12 0.11
C ILE A 128 -9.05 5.04 -1.23
N LYS A 129 -7.94 4.32 -1.26
CA LYS A 129 -7.19 4.02 -2.46
C LYS A 129 -7.32 2.53 -2.76
N ILE A 130 -7.72 2.21 -3.98
CA ILE A 130 -7.97 0.84 -4.43
C ILE A 130 -7.08 0.57 -5.63
N SER A 131 -6.25 -0.45 -5.55
CA SER A 131 -5.31 -0.81 -6.62
C SER A 131 -5.22 -2.32 -6.78
N LYS A 132 -4.74 -2.75 -7.94
CA LYS A 132 -4.46 -4.15 -8.20
C LYS A 132 -3.21 -4.58 -7.46
N LEU A 133 -3.31 -5.60 -6.60
CA LEU A 133 -2.14 -6.21 -5.97
C LEU A 133 -1.52 -7.26 -6.92
N ASN A 134 -2.38 -8.12 -7.49
CA ASN A 134 -2.03 -9.07 -8.54
C ASN A 134 -3.30 -9.45 -9.33
N PHE A 135 -3.23 -10.48 -10.20
CA PHE A 135 -4.36 -10.88 -11.05
C PHE A 135 -5.57 -11.44 -10.27
N ARG A 136 -5.43 -11.78 -8.98
CA ARG A 136 -6.48 -12.37 -8.12
C ARG A 136 -6.80 -11.56 -6.88
N LYS A 137 -6.05 -10.47 -6.60
CA LYS A 137 -6.17 -9.74 -5.36
C LYS A 137 -6.14 -8.23 -5.60
N THR A 138 -6.97 -7.53 -4.86
CA THR A 138 -7.03 -6.07 -4.79
C THR A 138 -6.47 -5.61 -3.46
N TYR A 139 -5.65 -4.57 -3.51
CA TYR A 139 -5.13 -3.87 -2.34
C TYR A 139 -5.98 -2.63 -2.08
N ILE A 140 -6.36 -2.45 -0.82
CA ILE A 140 -7.20 -1.36 -0.36
C ILE A 140 -6.45 -0.64 0.76
N GLU A 141 -6.21 0.64 0.59
CA GLU A 141 -5.62 1.48 1.62
C GLU A 141 -6.67 2.51 2.06
N ILE A 142 -7.00 2.50 3.34
CA ILE A 142 -7.97 3.41 3.95
C ILE A 142 -7.21 4.29 4.94
N THR A 143 -7.19 5.59 4.69
CA THR A 143 -6.59 6.57 5.60
C THR A 143 -7.69 7.40 6.24
N ALA A 144 -7.71 7.41 7.58
CA ALA A 144 -8.62 8.21 8.38
C ALA A 144 -7.88 9.37 9.04
N THR A 145 -8.44 10.57 8.95
CA THR A 145 -7.93 11.77 9.61
C THR A 145 -9.08 12.56 10.23
N ILE A 146 -8.82 13.24 11.33
CA ILE A 146 -9.79 14.10 12.00
C ILE A 146 -9.95 15.39 11.18
N VAL A 147 -11.18 15.85 11.04
CA VAL A 147 -11.52 17.16 10.46
C VAL A 147 -11.81 18.12 11.62
N ASN A 148 -11.14 19.26 11.63
CA ASN A 148 -11.35 20.36 12.62
C ASN A 148 -12.43 21.31 12.14
#